data_ffa195aa2ede53dc58f0672491d42045
#
_entry.id   ffa195aa2ede53dc58f0672491d42045
#
_cell.length_a   1.000
_cell.length_b   1.000
_cell.length_c   1.000
_cell.angle_alpha   90.00
_cell.angle_beta   90.00
_cell.angle_gamma   90.00
#
_symmetry.space_group_name_H-M   'P 1'
#
loop_
_entity.id
_entity.type
_entity.pdbx_description
1 polymer ?
#
loop_
_entity_poly.entity_id
_entity_poly.type
_entity_poly.pdbx_seq_one_letter_code
_entity_poly.pdbx_strand_id
1 'polypeptide(L)'
;STVSEVYSFVNKDLDEACKLLEGIKVNDVNHYSEMVAWGLKARVALAMQDYNNAATYAAKSINLAETGSKRKLMSGSELNCGFANITSDTKEAMYAAMTPNDKTVYFYSYYAYMSWNFSSTAIRQGVKCINAETYDTMSETDLRRAWWDPTGEAAVPAKNFIKNKYQNRKFTARSSADAVG
;
A
#
# COMPACT_ATOMS: atom_id res chain seq x y z
N SER A 1 -19.64 -12.05 -23.90
CA SER A 1 -19.47 -10.60 -23.72
C SER A 1 -18.14 -10.17 -24.31
N THR A 2 -18.11 -9.07 -25.00
CA THR A 2 -16.89 -8.44 -25.50
C THR A 2 -16.22 -7.64 -24.37
N VAL A 3 -14.93 -7.33 -24.54
CA VAL A 3 -14.20 -6.47 -23.58
C VAL A 3 -14.89 -5.11 -23.41
N SER A 4 -15.38 -4.54 -24.51
CA SER A 4 -16.13 -3.27 -24.50
C SER A 4 -17.42 -3.34 -23.68
N GLU A 5 -18.18 -4.42 -23.80
CA GLU A 5 -19.41 -4.61 -23.00
C GLU A 5 -19.10 -4.72 -21.50
N VAL A 6 -18.02 -5.43 -21.14
CA VAL A 6 -17.59 -5.53 -19.75
C VAL A 6 -17.19 -4.15 -19.18
N TYR A 7 -16.39 -3.38 -19.91
CA TYR A 7 -16.02 -2.03 -19.46
C TYR A 7 -17.23 -1.08 -19.39
N SER A 8 -18.19 -1.20 -20.30
CA SER A 8 -19.42 -0.41 -20.25
C SER A 8 -20.23 -0.75 -18.99
N PHE A 9 -20.32 -2.01 -18.63
CA PHE A 9 -20.98 -2.45 -17.39
C PHE A 9 -20.26 -1.93 -16.15
N VAL A 10 -18.94 -2.10 -16.07
CA VAL A 10 -18.13 -1.60 -14.94
C VAL A 10 -18.24 -0.08 -14.79
N ASN A 11 -18.20 0.68 -15.90
CA ASN A 11 -18.35 2.13 -15.84
C ASN A 11 -19.72 2.55 -15.33
N LYS A 12 -20.80 1.86 -15.74
CA LYS A 12 -22.14 2.13 -15.24
C LYS A 12 -22.23 1.91 -13.73
N ASP A 13 -21.68 0.82 -13.22
CA ASP A 13 -21.66 0.54 -11.78
C ASP A 13 -20.84 1.60 -11.01
N LEU A 14 -19.70 2.01 -11.55
CA LEU A 14 -18.88 3.06 -10.94
C LEU A 14 -19.53 4.45 -11.00
N ASP A 15 -20.28 4.76 -12.05
CA ASP A 15 -21.05 5.99 -12.13
C ASP A 15 -22.12 6.05 -11.04
N GLU A 16 -22.84 4.94 -10.83
CA GLU A 16 -23.81 4.83 -9.75
C GLU A 16 -23.15 4.89 -8.37
N ALA A 17 -22.03 4.19 -8.18
CA ALA A 17 -21.26 4.24 -6.93
C ALA A 17 -20.80 5.67 -6.61
N CYS A 18 -20.25 6.40 -7.57
CA CYS A 18 -19.85 7.79 -7.38
C CYS A 18 -21.02 8.67 -6.96
N LYS A 19 -22.21 8.46 -7.55
CA LYS A 19 -23.43 9.20 -7.23
C LYS A 19 -23.96 8.85 -5.83
N LEU A 20 -24.01 7.56 -5.48
CA LEU A 20 -24.53 7.11 -4.19
C LEU A 20 -23.62 7.49 -3.01
N LEU A 21 -22.32 7.59 -3.26
CA LEU A 21 -21.32 7.95 -2.23
C LEU A 21 -21.07 9.47 -2.16
N GLU A 22 -21.68 10.26 -3.03
CA GLU A 22 -21.48 11.71 -3.08
C GLU A 22 -21.79 12.36 -1.73
N GLY A 23 -20.81 13.05 -1.15
CA GLY A 23 -20.94 13.74 0.14
C GLY A 23 -21.05 12.83 1.36
N ILE A 24 -21.03 11.52 1.20
CA ILE A 24 -21.03 10.57 2.34
C ILE A 24 -19.68 10.62 3.03
N LYS A 25 -19.68 10.98 4.31
CA LYS A 25 -18.46 10.95 5.14
C LYS A 25 -18.17 9.54 5.59
N VAL A 26 -17.02 9.02 5.17
CA VAL A 26 -16.48 7.74 5.59
C VAL A 26 -15.20 8.00 6.37
N ASN A 27 -15.15 7.59 7.62
CA ASN A 27 -14.00 7.83 8.50
C ASN A 27 -12.96 6.70 8.44
N ASP A 28 -13.39 5.50 8.09
CA ASP A 28 -12.55 4.30 8.12
C ASP A 28 -12.05 3.94 6.72
N VAL A 29 -10.81 3.48 6.65
CA VAL A 29 -10.19 3.06 5.37
C VAL A 29 -10.68 1.70 4.87
N ASN A 30 -11.43 0.96 5.66
CA ASN A 30 -12.01 -0.34 5.28
C ASN A 30 -13.40 -0.23 4.65
N HIS A 31 -13.89 0.98 4.45
CA HIS A 31 -15.16 1.24 3.78
C HIS A 31 -14.94 1.99 2.47
N TYR A 32 -15.77 1.68 1.48
CA TYR A 32 -15.76 2.43 0.23
C TYR A 32 -16.27 3.84 0.45
N SER A 33 -15.58 4.80 -0.14
CA SER A 33 -15.91 6.23 -0.07
C SER A 33 -15.95 6.82 -1.48
N GLU A 34 -16.45 8.03 -1.61
CA GLU A 34 -16.49 8.74 -2.90
C GLU A 34 -15.09 8.84 -3.53
N MET A 35 -14.04 9.14 -2.75
CA MET A 35 -12.67 9.19 -3.26
C MET A 35 -12.20 7.85 -3.84
N VAL A 36 -12.59 6.73 -3.22
CA VAL A 36 -12.23 5.38 -3.70
C VAL A 36 -12.98 5.07 -5.01
N ALA A 37 -14.27 5.39 -5.09
CA ALA A 37 -15.06 5.18 -6.31
C ALA A 37 -14.46 5.95 -7.50
N TRP A 38 -14.09 7.22 -7.32
CA TRP A 38 -13.41 8.02 -8.36
C TRP A 38 -12.01 7.49 -8.69
N GLY A 39 -11.26 6.99 -7.72
CA GLY A 39 -9.96 6.35 -7.94
C GLY A 39 -10.07 5.07 -8.77
N LEU A 40 -11.07 4.23 -8.50
CA LEU A 40 -11.34 3.04 -9.30
C LEU A 40 -11.75 3.42 -10.73
N LYS A 41 -12.57 4.45 -10.87
CA LYS A 41 -12.99 4.96 -12.18
C LYS A 41 -11.81 5.49 -13.00
N ALA A 42 -10.85 6.17 -12.36
CA ALA A 42 -9.62 6.61 -12.99
C ALA A 42 -8.78 5.42 -13.49
N ARG A 43 -8.67 4.35 -12.70
CA ARG A 43 -7.96 3.12 -13.10
C ARG A 43 -8.63 2.41 -14.28
N VAL A 44 -9.95 2.36 -14.31
CA VAL A 44 -10.70 1.78 -15.44
C VAL A 44 -10.47 2.60 -16.71
N ALA A 45 -10.59 3.94 -16.62
CA ALA A 45 -10.32 4.81 -17.76
C ALA A 45 -8.88 4.66 -18.28
N LEU A 46 -7.89 4.54 -17.38
CA LEU A 46 -6.51 4.28 -17.75
C LEU A 46 -6.35 2.95 -18.48
N ALA A 47 -6.99 1.88 -18.00
CA ALA A 47 -6.97 0.57 -18.64
C ALA A 47 -7.62 0.58 -20.03
N MET A 48 -8.62 1.44 -20.22
CA MET A 48 -9.27 1.69 -21.52
C MET A 48 -8.47 2.64 -22.44
N GLN A 49 -7.32 3.16 -21.98
CA GLN A 49 -6.51 4.17 -22.67
C GLN A 49 -7.21 5.52 -22.86
N ASP A 50 -8.25 5.78 -22.08
CA ASP A 50 -8.92 7.09 -22.02
C ASP A 50 -8.19 8.00 -21.03
N TYR A 51 -7.05 8.50 -21.46
CA TYR A 51 -6.13 9.26 -20.60
C TYR A 51 -6.71 10.57 -20.08
N ASN A 52 -7.61 11.20 -20.84
CA ASN A 52 -8.23 12.48 -20.44
C ASN A 52 -9.19 12.24 -19.25
N ASN A 53 -10.04 11.25 -19.34
CA ASN A 53 -10.94 10.89 -18.25
C ASN A 53 -10.17 10.28 -17.07
N ALA A 54 -9.12 9.48 -17.32
CA ALA A 54 -8.26 8.95 -16.27
C ALA A 54 -7.65 10.09 -15.43
N ALA A 55 -7.10 11.12 -16.06
CA ALA A 55 -6.53 12.28 -15.38
C ALA A 55 -7.60 13.07 -14.60
N THR A 56 -8.77 13.29 -15.20
CA THR A 56 -9.88 14.01 -14.57
C THR A 56 -10.39 13.29 -13.32
N TYR A 57 -10.62 12.00 -13.41
CA TYR A 57 -11.12 11.20 -12.29
C TYR A 57 -10.07 11.03 -11.19
N ALA A 58 -8.79 10.88 -11.54
CA ALA A 58 -7.71 10.86 -10.59
C ALA A 58 -7.59 12.18 -9.82
N ALA A 59 -7.66 13.32 -10.50
CA ALA A 59 -7.64 14.64 -9.86
C ALA A 59 -8.81 14.80 -8.87
N LYS A 60 -10.02 14.36 -9.24
CA LYS A 60 -11.17 14.41 -8.34
C LYS A 60 -10.97 13.51 -7.11
N SER A 61 -10.47 12.29 -7.30
CA SER A 61 -10.15 11.36 -6.21
C SER A 61 -9.14 11.95 -5.22
N ILE A 62 -8.05 12.54 -5.73
CA ILE A 62 -7.00 13.18 -4.92
C ILE A 62 -7.57 14.36 -4.13
N ASN A 63 -8.33 15.23 -4.78
CA ASN A 63 -8.94 16.38 -4.10
C ASN A 63 -9.84 15.93 -2.95
N LEU A 64 -10.69 14.94 -3.15
CA LEU A 64 -11.55 14.37 -2.11
C LEU A 64 -10.73 13.73 -0.97
N ALA A 65 -9.62 13.07 -1.29
CA ALA A 65 -8.74 12.49 -0.30
C ALA A 65 -8.11 13.56 0.60
N GLU A 66 -7.58 14.61 0.02
CA GLU A 66 -6.90 15.69 0.75
C GLU A 66 -7.85 16.57 1.56
N THR A 67 -9.00 16.92 0.98
CA THR A 67 -9.95 17.83 1.62
C THR A 67 -10.89 17.15 2.60
N GLY A 68 -11.36 15.94 2.27
CA GLY A 68 -12.37 15.21 3.03
C GLY A 68 -11.81 14.30 4.13
N SER A 69 -10.77 13.52 3.82
CA SER A 69 -10.25 12.48 4.71
C SER A 69 -8.83 12.74 5.22
N LYS A 70 -8.23 13.87 4.87
CA LYS A 70 -6.84 14.24 5.21
C LYS A 70 -5.81 13.21 4.72
N ARG A 71 -6.14 12.47 3.66
CA ARG A 71 -5.22 11.56 2.99
C ARG A 71 -4.39 12.35 1.98
N LYS A 72 -3.12 12.09 1.94
CA LYS A 72 -2.17 12.81 1.07
C LYS A 72 -1.01 11.92 0.69
N LEU A 73 -0.28 12.30 -0.34
CA LEU A 73 0.99 11.67 -0.65
C LEU A 73 1.96 11.81 0.53
N MET A 74 2.61 10.72 0.85
CA MET A 74 3.65 10.68 1.87
C MET A 74 4.96 11.24 1.31
N SER A 75 5.71 11.95 2.15
CA SER A 75 6.97 12.58 1.76
C SER A 75 8.02 12.47 2.87
N GLY A 76 9.28 12.62 2.52
CA GLY A 76 10.38 12.62 3.46
C GLY A 76 10.39 11.39 4.36
N SER A 77 10.51 11.60 5.66
CA SER A 77 10.55 10.53 6.65
C SER A 77 9.25 9.72 6.78
N GLU A 78 8.12 10.25 6.31
CA GLU A 78 6.84 9.53 6.32
C GLU A 78 6.93 8.24 5.49
N LEU A 79 7.73 8.22 4.42
CA LEU A 79 7.97 7.04 3.59
C LEU A 79 8.68 5.90 4.31
N ASN A 80 9.31 6.17 5.45
CA ASN A 80 10.04 5.20 6.25
C ASN A 80 9.29 4.82 7.54
N CYS A 81 7.97 4.94 7.54
CA CYS A 81 7.12 4.65 8.70
C CYS A 81 7.00 3.15 9.06
N GLY A 82 7.53 2.26 8.23
CA GLY A 82 7.42 0.82 8.42
C GLY A 82 6.09 0.21 7.99
N PHE A 83 5.10 1.03 7.67
CA PHE A 83 3.76 0.64 7.17
C PHE A 83 3.02 -0.36 8.08
N ALA A 84 3.31 -0.35 9.38
CA ALA A 84 2.74 -1.31 10.33
C ALA A 84 1.28 -1.02 10.68
N ASN A 85 0.82 0.20 10.49
CA ASN A 85 -0.56 0.59 10.74
C ASN A 85 -1.10 1.44 9.61
N ILE A 86 -2.09 0.91 8.90
CA ILE A 86 -2.69 1.55 7.74
C ILE A 86 -3.40 2.86 8.08
N THR A 87 -3.90 2.99 9.31
CA THR A 87 -4.66 4.16 9.73
C THR A 87 -3.76 5.31 10.18
N SER A 88 -2.75 5.01 11.02
CA SER A 88 -1.88 6.04 11.60
C SER A 88 -0.65 6.35 10.74
N ASP A 89 -0.08 5.34 10.09
CA ASP A 89 1.22 5.45 9.45
C ASP A 89 1.10 5.72 7.96
N THR A 90 0.11 5.10 7.29
CA THR A 90 0.01 5.13 5.83
C THR A 90 -1.03 6.16 5.37
N LYS A 91 -0.62 7.41 5.30
CA LYS A 91 -1.50 8.52 4.90
C LYS A 91 -2.00 8.45 3.46
N GLU A 92 -1.33 7.70 2.60
CA GLU A 92 -1.73 7.52 1.19
C GLU A 92 -2.84 6.49 1.01
N ALA A 93 -3.09 5.63 2.00
CA ALA A 93 -4.10 4.58 1.86
C ALA A 93 -5.50 5.17 1.86
N MET A 94 -6.17 5.09 0.72
CA MET A 94 -7.57 5.49 0.57
C MET A 94 -8.54 4.36 0.90
N TYR A 95 -8.11 3.11 0.69
CA TYR A 95 -8.86 1.90 1.03
C TYR A 95 -7.90 0.78 1.43
N ALA A 96 -8.27 0.02 2.45
CA ALA A 96 -7.55 -1.17 2.86
C ALA A 96 -8.50 -2.20 3.47
N ALA A 97 -8.30 -3.46 3.10
CA ALA A 97 -8.94 -4.56 3.80
C ALA A 97 -8.25 -4.76 5.15
N MET A 98 -9.01 -4.58 6.22
CA MET A 98 -8.51 -4.75 7.59
C MET A 98 -8.81 -6.17 8.06
N THR A 99 -7.81 -6.81 8.67
CA THR A 99 -8.04 -8.08 9.36
C THR A 99 -8.71 -7.81 10.72
N PRO A 100 -9.87 -8.40 11.01
CA PRO A 100 -10.49 -8.25 12.32
C PRO A 100 -9.59 -8.77 13.45
N ASN A 101 -9.59 -8.10 14.59
CA ASN A 101 -8.75 -8.45 15.74
C ASN A 101 -9.01 -9.86 16.31
N ASP A 102 -10.18 -10.45 16.02
CA ASP A 102 -10.56 -11.80 16.40
C ASP A 102 -10.06 -12.90 15.42
N LYS A 103 -9.43 -12.49 14.32
CA LYS A 103 -8.91 -13.39 13.30
C LYS A 103 -7.38 -13.40 13.31
N THR A 104 -6.81 -14.48 13.79
CA THR A 104 -5.36 -14.68 13.82
C THR A 104 -4.92 -15.47 12.60
N VAL A 105 -4.26 -14.84 11.67
CA VAL A 105 -3.69 -15.47 10.45
C VAL A 105 -2.18 -15.68 10.57
N TYR A 106 -1.71 -15.99 11.73
CA TYR A 106 -0.37 -15.95 12.29
C TYR A 106 0.80 -16.12 11.28
N PHE A 107 0.79 -17.16 10.47
CA PHE A 107 1.89 -17.42 9.51
C PHE A 107 1.55 -17.05 8.07
N TYR A 108 0.35 -16.54 7.81
CA TYR A 108 -0.16 -16.24 6.47
C TYR A 108 -0.43 -14.76 6.26
N SER A 109 -0.13 -13.92 7.25
CA SER A 109 -0.27 -12.47 7.09
C SER A 109 0.80 -11.93 6.13
N TYR A 110 0.49 -10.78 5.52
CA TYR A 110 1.46 -10.07 4.69
C TYR A 110 2.78 -9.79 5.44
N TYR A 111 2.67 -9.39 6.71
CA TYR A 111 3.83 -9.10 7.56
C TYR A 111 4.66 -10.33 7.89
N ALA A 112 4.05 -11.51 7.98
CA ALA A 112 4.80 -12.76 8.17
C ALA A 112 5.74 -13.08 7.02
N TYR A 113 5.47 -12.54 5.83
CA TYR A 113 6.29 -12.75 4.63
C TYR A 113 7.15 -11.54 4.26
N MET A 114 6.74 -10.32 4.58
CA MET A 114 7.34 -9.12 4.03
C MET A 114 8.10 -8.27 5.06
N SER A 115 7.75 -8.32 6.36
CA SER A 115 8.48 -7.55 7.36
C SER A 115 9.84 -8.18 7.65
N TRP A 116 10.85 -7.36 7.85
CA TRP A 116 12.20 -7.84 8.14
C TRP A 116 12.40 -8.31 9.59
N ASN A 117 11.54 -7.89 10.50
CA ASN A 117 11.69 -8.08 11.94
C ASN A 117 10.65 -8.99 12.59
N PHE A 118 9.74 -9.57 11.82
CA PHE A 118 8.77 -10.54 12.35
C PHE A 118 9.38 -11.94 12.43
N SER A 119 9.20 -12.63 13.55
CA SER A 119 9.80 -13.94 13.83
C SER A 119 9.06 -15.08 13.14
N SER A 120 8.96 -15.08 11.83
CA SER A 120 8.46 -16.21 11.04
C SER A 120 9.61 -16.96 10.35
N THR A 121 9.36 -18.22 9.98
CA THR A 121 10.32 -19.00 9.19
C THR A 121 10.57 -18.35 7.84
N ALA A 122 9.54 -17.78 7.22
CA ALA A 122 9.65 -17.09 5.94
C ALA A 122 10.62 -15.89 5.98
N ILE A 123 10.62 -15.13 7.09
CA ILE A 123 11.53 -13.99 7.26
C ILE A 123 12.93 -14.44 7.68
N ARG A 124 13.02 -15.39 8.60
CA ARG A 124 14.31 -15.84 9.14
C ARG A 124 15.16 -16.63 8.13
N GLN A 125 14.52 -17.31 7.18
CA GLN A 125 15.20 -18.18 6.20
C GLN A 125 15.06 -17.69 4.76
N GLY A 126 14.13 -16.81 4.49
CA GLY A 126 13.84 -16.33 3.14
C GLY A 126 13.66 -14.80 3.09
N VAL A 127 14.70 -14.07 3.50
CA VAL A 127 14.68 -12.61 3.47
C VAL A 127 14.39 -12.07 2.07
N LYS A 128 13.66 -11.00 1.98
CA LYS A 128 13.36 -10.32 0.71
C LYS A 128 14.42 -9.26 0.44
N CYS A 129 15.04 -9.34 -0.72
CA CYS A 129 16.07 -8.39 -1.15
C CYS A 129 15.67 -7.78 -2.50
N ILE A 130 16.08 -6.55 -2.75
CA ILE A 130 16.06 -5.99 -4.09
C ILE A 130 17.27 -6.52 -4.87
N ASN A 131 17.15 -6.59 -6.19
CA ASN A 131 18.29 -6.85 -7.05
C ASN A 131 19.33 -5.72 -6.90
N ALA A 132 20.61 -6.07 -6.76
CA ALA A 132 21.70 -5.12 -6.58
C ALA A 132 21.73 -4.09 -7.72
N GLU A 133 21.66 -4.58 -8.97
CA GLU A 133 21.66 -3.70 -10.16
C GLU A 133 20.51 -2.71 -10.16
N THR A 134 19.30 -3.16 -9.76
CA THR A 134 18.15 -2.25 -9.61
C THR A 134 18.41 -1.20 -8.52
N TYR A 135 18.99 -1.59 -7.36
CA TYR A 135 19.33 -0.65 -6.31
C TYR A 135 20.37 0.38 -6.77
N ASP A 136 21.39 -0.06 -7.49
CA ASP A 136 22.49 0.79 -7.95
C ASP A 136 22.03 1.81 -9.02
N THR A 137 20.95 1.49 -9.76
CA THR A 137 20.32 2.44 -10.71
C THR A 137 19.42 3.47 -10.06
N MET A 138 19.04 3.30 -8.79
CA MET A 138 18.22 4.29 -8.08
C MET A 138 19.04 5.56 -7.81
N SER A 139 18.44 6.73 -8.06
CA SER A 139 19.05 8.01 -7.71
C SER A 139 19.44 8.06 -6.21
N GLU A 140 20.58 8.66 -5.89
CA GLU A 140 20.98 8.89 -4.49
C GLU A 140 19.99 9.76 -3.70
N THR A 141 19.22 10.58 -4.40
CA THR A 141 18.17 11.42 -3.81
C THR A 141 16.83 10.70 -3.67
N ASP A 142 16.71 9.45 -4.15
CA ASP A 142 15.49 8.67 -4.03
C ASP A 142 15.33 8.18 -2.59
N LEU A 143 14.34 8.72 -1.88
CA LEU A 143 14.07 8.38 -0.48
C LEU A 143 13.75 6.89 -0.28
N ARG A 144 13.31 6.19 -1.31
CA ARG A 144 13.04 4.74 -1.26
C ARG A 144 14.31 3.89 -1.12
N ARG A 145 15.49 4.45 -1.36
CA ARG A 145 16.76 3.76 -1.07
C ARG A 145 16.86 3.33 0.40
N ALA A 146 16.28 4.10 1.32
CA ALA A 146 16.23 3.77 2.74
C ALA A 146 15.40 2.51 3.07
N TRP A 147 14.61 2.01 2.12
CA TRP A 147 13.89 0.75 2.28
C TRP A 147 14.75 -0.49 2.15
N TRP A 148 16.02 -0.32 1.77
CA TRP A 148 16.93 -1.42 1.50
C TRP A 148 18.22 -1.24 2.29
N ASP A 149 18.80 -2.34 2.75
CA ASP A 149 20.09 -2.35 3.43
C ASP A 149 21.21 -2.77 2.46
N PRO A 150 21.93 -1.82 1.83
CA PRO A 150 22.92 -2.15 0.81
C PRO A 150 24.15 -2.87 1.38
N THR A 151 24.40 -2.73 2.68
CA THR A 151 25.59 -3.27 3.34
C THR A 151 25.38 -4.67 3.88
N GLY A 152 24.14 -5.00 4.28
CA GLY A 152 23.81 -6.21 5.02
C GLY A 152 24.24 -6.16 6.47
N GLU A 153 24.65 -4.99 6.98
CA GLU A 153 25.17 -4.82 8.35
C GLU A 153 24.12 -4.26 9.33
N ALA A 154 22.96 -3.87 8.84
CA ALA A 154 21.91 -3.35 9.70
C ALA A 154 21.51 -4.34 10.79
N ALA A 155 21.22 -3.83 11.98
CA ALA A 155 20.83 -4.65 13.12
C ALA A 155 19.59 -5.50 12.82
N VAL A 156 19.62 -6.73 13.30
CA VAL A 156 18.49 -7.68 13.23
C VAL A 156 17.99 -8.01 14.63
N PRO A 157 16.69 -8.39 14.81
CA PRO A 157 16.11 -8.59 16.13
C PRO A 157 16.76 -9.69 16.97
N ALA A 158 17.28 -10.74 16.33
CA ALA A 158 17.92 -11.85 17.01
C ALA A 158 18.96 -12.54 16.10
N LYS A 159 19.86 -13.31 16.71
CA LYS A 159 20.94 -14.03 16.02
C LYS A 159 20.50 -15.00 14.93
N ASN A 160 19.28 -15.49 15.00
CA ASN A 160 18.72 -16.41 14.02
C ASN A 160 18.07 -15.71 12.80
N PHE A 161 18.07 -14.37 12.77
CA PHE A 161 17.71 -13.62 11.59
C PHE A 161 18.91 -13.50 10.67
N ILE A 162 18.68 -13.73 9.37
CA ILE A 162 19.72 -13.65 8.36
C ILE A 162 19.95 -12.18 8.00
N LYS A 163 21.21 -11.80 7.91
CA LYS A 163 21.65 -10.53 7.34
C LYS A 163 22.00 -10.74 5.88
N ASN A 164 21.42 -9.93 5.01
CA ASN A 164 21.76 -9.93 3.59
C ASN A 164 21.90 -8.51 3.05
N LYS A 165 22.81 -8.34 2.11
CA LYS A 165 22.89 -7.12 1.33
C LYS A 165 21.56 -6.89 0.60
N TYR A 166 21.17 -5.64 0.49
CA TYR A 166 19.94 -5.21 -0.18
C TYR A 166 18.64 -5.75 0.44
N GLN A 167 18.71 -6.15 1.70
CA GLN A 167 17.55 -6.65 2.43
C GLN A 167 16.48 -5.59 2.58
N ASN A 168 15.22 -6.01 2.38
CA ASN A 168 14.03 -5.17 2.59
C ASN A 168 13.89 -4.71 4.04
N ARG A 169 13.75 -3.41 4.23
CA ARG A 169 13.49 -2.74 5.51
C ARG A 169 12.20 -1.90 5.48
N LYS A 170 11.50 -1.88 4.35
CA LYS A 170 10.29 -1.09 4.17
C LYS A 170 9.20 -1.45 5.18
N PHE A 171 8.98 -2.75 5.39
CA PHE A 171 7.92 -3.23 6.26
C PHE A 171 8.49 -3.63 7.61
N THR A 172 8.10 -2.90 8.66
CA THR A 172 8.60 -3.09 10.02
C THR A 172 7.43 -3.31 10.95
N ALA A 173 7.26 -4.52 11.46
CA ALA A 173 6.28 -4.80 12.49
C ALA A 173 6.70 -4.14 13.81
N ARG A 174 5.79 -3.43 14.48
CA ARG A 174 6.03 -2.81 15.80
C ARG A 174 5.92 -3.82 16.92
N SER A 175 5.08 -4.83 16.74
CA SER A 175 4.83 -5.89 17.69
C SER A 175 4.41 -7.18 16.98
N SER A 176 4.36 -8.29 17.72
CA SER A 176 3.80 -9.52 17.18
C SER A 176 2.30 -9.38 16.83
N ALA A 177 1.58 -8.51 17.51
CA ALA A 177 0.18 -8.25 17.21
C ALA A 177 0.01 -7.55 15.84
N ASP A 178 0.88 -6.60 15.50
CA ASP A 178 0.87 -5.94 14.19
C ASP A 178 1.14 -6.90 13.04
N ALA A 179 1.84 -8.01 13.32
CA ALA A 179 2.21 -8.98 12.31
C ALA A 179 1.17 -10.08 12.08
N VAL A 180 0.17 -10.19 12.93
CA VAL A 180 -0.85 -11.24 12.84
C VAL A 180 -2.24 -10.75 12.44
N GLY A 181 -2.43 -9.44 12.36
CA GLY A 181 -3.70 -8.89 11.90
C GLY A 181 -3.92 -7.44 12.19
#